data_13769f5eed6028198cb5c67cd3412eef
#
_entry.id   13769f5eed6028198cb5c67cd3412eef
#
_cell.length_a   1.000
_cell.length_b   1.000
_cell.length_c   1.000
_cell.angle_alpha   90.00
_cell.angle_beta   90.00
_cell.angle_gamma   90.00
#
_symmetry.space_group_name_H-M   'P 1'
#
loop_
_entity.id
_entity.type
_entity.pdbx_description
1 polymer ?
#
loop_
_entity_poly.entity_id
_entity_poly.type
_entity_poly.pdbx_seq_one_letter_code
_entity_poly.pdbx_strand_id
1 'polypeptide(L)'
;FWDIGFCTGSVSVEAKLQFPHLRITAFEKRPEGVGILSDNCRKFGTPGITAVTGDFMEVELHEYPTPDAVFIGGHGGRLVDILRKIDACLPPGCPIVFNSVSAASREMFKEGIRTIGRNVKETVCMTVDAHSPIEIIKAE
;
A
#
# COMPACT_ATOMS: atom_id res chain seq x y z
N PHE A 1 7.25 2.63 -6.57
CA PHE A 1 6.24 1.89 -5.83
C PHE A 1 5.96 2.58 -4.49
N TRP A 2 4.69 2.72 -4.13
CA TRP A 2 4.27 3.22 -2.82
C TRP A 2 3.61 2.11 -2.00
N ASP A 3 4.00 2.01 -0.71
CA ASP A 3 3.42 1.10 0.28
C ASP A 3 2.76 1.94 1.38
N ILE A 4 1.43 2.01 1.37
CA ILE A 4 0.65 2.86 2.28
C ILE A 4 0.13 2.02 3.45
N GLY A 5 0.49 2.41 4.68
CA GLY A 5 0.23 1.64 5.88
C GLY A 5 1.10 0.40 5.96
N PHE A 6 2.41 0.58 5.80
CA PHE A 6 3.35 -0.54 5.65
C PHE A 6 3.51 -1.42 6.91
N CYS A 7 3.10 -0.95 8.08
CA CYS A 7 3.14 -1.69 9.35
C CYS A 7 4.56 -2.20 9.70
N THR A 8 4.86 -3.46 9.37
CA THR A 8 6.20 -4.08 9.53
C THR A 8 7.08 -3.93 8.30
N GLY A 9 6.54 -3.44 7.19
CA GLY A 9 7.22 -3.31 5.91
C GLY A 9 7.42 -4.61 5.15
N SER A 10 6.70 -5.69 5.50
CA SER A 10 6.88 -6.99 4.86
C SER A 10 6.59 -6.96 3.35
N VAL A 11 5.59 -6.20 2.90
CA VAL A 11 5.31 -6.05 1.46
C VAL A 11 6.43 -5.28 0.76
N SER A 12 6.90 -4.18 1.35
CA SER A 12 8.04 -3.42 0.84
C SER A 12 9.31 -4.27 0.74
N VAL A 13 9.62 -5.05 1.78
CA VAL A 13 10.78 -5.95 1.81
C VAL A 13 10.67 -7.02 0.74
N GLU A 14 9.52 -7.70 0.64
CA GLU A 14 9.31 -8.73 -0.38
C GLU A 14 9.37 -8.15 -1.80
N ALA A 15 8.73 -7.01 -2.04
CA ALA A 15 8.82 -6.33 -3.33
C ALA A 15 10.27 -6.00 -3.71
N LYS A 16 11.08 -5.56 -2.74
CA LYS A 16 12.50 -5.25 -2.95
C LYS A 16 13.34 -6.49 -3.21
N LEU A 17 13.03 -7.63 -2.59
CA LEU A 17 13.67 -8.92 -2.84
C LEU A 17 13.40 -9.41 -4.27
N GLN A 18 12.15 -9.30 -4.72
CA GLN A 18 11.74 -9.71 -6.07
C GLN A 18 12.27 -8.76 -7.15
N PHE A 19 12.34 -7.46 -6.83
CA PHE A 19 12.75 -6.40 -7.76
C PHE A 19 13.79 -5.48 -7.10
N PRO A 20 15.07 -5.86 -7.06
CA PRO A 20 16.12 -5.12 -6.35
C PRO A 20 16.28 -3.66 -6.78
N HIS A 21 15.93 -3.32 -8.02
CA HIS A 21 16.02 -1.96 -8.55
C HIS A 21 14.77 -1.10 -8.26
N LEU A 22 13.74 -1.68 -7.67
CA LEU A 22 12.51 -0.96 -7.36
C LEU A 22 12.78 0.17 -6.36
N ARG A 23 12.35 1.38 -6.69
CA ARG A 23 12.32 2.51 -5.75
C ARG A 23 11.02 2.43 -4.95
N ILE A 24 11.14 2.34 -3.63
CA ILE A 24 10.00 2.19 -2.73
C ILE A 24 9.93 3.37 -1.76
N THR A 25 8.76 4.01 -1.68
CA THR A 25 8.40 4.93 -0.61
C THR A 25 7.30 4.28 0.23
N ALA A 26 7.57 4.07 1.50
CA ALA A 26 6.68 3.38 2.44
C ALA A 26 6.18 4.37 3.49
N PHE A 27 4.86 4.47 3.67
CA PHE A 27 4.21 5.42 4.56
C PHE A 27 3.56 4.70 5.74
N GLU A 28 3.86 5.13 6.96
CA GLU A 28 3.25 4.57 8.18
C GLU A 28 3.00 5.67 9.20
N LYS A 29 1.81 5.66 9.79
CA LYS A 29 1.42 6.64 10.79
C LYS A 29 2.14 6.44 12.12
N ARG A 30 2.43 5.18 12.48
CA ARG A 30 3.03 4.84 13.76
C ARG A 30 4.55 5.02 13.70
N PRO A 31 5.14 5.81 14.61
CA PRO A 31 6.59 6.08 14.60
C PRO A 31 7.45 4.81 14.72
N GLU A 32 7.01 3.82 15.48
CA GLU A 32 7.73 2.55 15.66
C GLU A 32 7.88 1.74 14.36
N GLY A 33 7.01 1.95 13.38
CA GLY A 33 7.07 1.28 12.09
C GLY A 33 8.41 1.44 11.37
N VAL A 34 9.03 2.62 11.46
CA VAL A 34 10.34 2.90 10.84
C VAL A 34 11.43 2.02 11.41
N GLY A 35 11.47 1.84 12.73
CA GLY A 35 12.44 0.96 13.39
C GLY A 35 12.26 -0.48 12.93
N ILE A 36 11.01 -0.97 12.92
CA ILE A 36 10.69 -2.34 12.50
C ILE A 36 11.08 -2.57 11.03
N LEU A 37 10.72 -1.64 10.13
CA LEU A 37 11.11 -1.72 8.72
C LEU A 37 12.64 -1.74 8.56
N SER A 38 13.36 -0.87 9.28
CA SER A 38 14.83 -0.81 9.25
C SER A 38 15.46 -2.14 9.68
N ASP A 39 14.94 -2.76 10.74
CA ASP A 39 15.41 -4.05 11.23
C ASP A 39 15.14 -5.16 10.19
N ASN A 40 13.97 -5.16 9.58
CA ASN A 40 13.61 -6.10 8.52
C ASN A 40 14.49 -5.89 7.28
N CYS A 41 14.74 -4.65 6.87
CA CYS A 41 15.64 -4.35 5.74
C CYS A 41 17.06 -4.88 5.99
N ARG A 42 17.59 -4.75 7.20
CA ARG A 42 18.90 -5.32 7.56
C ARG A 42 18.88 -6.84 7.55
N LYS A 43 17.86 -7.44 8.14
CA LYS A 43 17.70 -8.89 8.22
C LYS A 43 17.63 -9.55 6.85
N PHE A 44 16.92 -8.94 5.91
CA PHE A 44 16.66 -9.51 4.58
C PHE A 44 17.55 -8.92 3.48
N GLY A 45 18.45 -8.00 3.80
CA GLY A 45 19.37 -7.40 2.81
C GLY A 45 18.67 -6.55 1.75
N THR A 46 17.65 -5.78 2.13
CA THR A 46 16.84 -4.94 1.22
C THR A 46 17.03 -3.43 1.49
N PRO A 47 18.19 -2.86 1.15
CA PRO A 47 18.46 -1.44 1.37
C PRO A 47 17.66 -0.54 0.41
N GLY A 48 17.57 0.76 0.75
CA GLY A 48 17.04 1.79 -0.16
C GLY A 48 15.52 1.87 -0.21
N ILE A 49 14.82 1.44 0.85
CA ILE A 49 13.41 1.73 1.06
C ILE A 49 13.30 3.04 1.84
N THR A 50 12.62 4.04 1.30
CA THR A 50 12.36 5.32 1.97
C THR A 50 11.16 5.18 2.88
N ALA A 51 11.35 5.30 4.20
CA ALA A 51 10.27 5.30 5.18
C ALA A 51 9.81 6.73 5.50
N VAL A 52 8.52 6.96 5.47
CA VAL A 52 7.88 8.24 5.79
C VAL A 52 6.92 8.03 6.96
N THR A 53 7.16 8.74 8.06
CA THR A 53 6.31 8.66 9.26
C THR A 53 5.33 9.83 9.30
N GLY A 54 4.09 9.55 9.65
CA GLY A 54 3.05 10.55 9.83
C GLY A 54 1.71 10.15 9.26
N ASP A 55 0.70 11.00 9.48
CA ASP A 55 -0.61 10.77 8.88
C ASP A 55 -0.49 10.94 7.36
N PHE A 56 -0.79 9.89 6.61
CA PHE A 56 -0.70 9.91 5.14
C PHE A 56 -1.50 11.08 4.53
N MET A 57 -2.56 11.50 5.18
CA MET A 57 -3.37 12.62 4.69
C MET A 57 -2.68 13.98 4.80
N GLU A 58 -1.65 14.08 5.66
CA GLU A 58 -0.84 15.31 5.84
C GLU A 58 0.45 15.29 5.01
N VAL A 59 0.79 14.14 4.41
CA VAL A 59 2.01 14.01 3.58
C VAL A 59 1.86 14.79 2.27
N GLU A 60 2.88 15.56 1.91
CA GLU A 60 2.99 16.25 0.62
C GLU A 60 3.52 15.29 -0.45
N LEU A 61 2.61 14.64 -1.20
CA LEU A 61 2.96 13.56 -2.11
C LEU A 61 3.90 13.99 -3.26
N HIS A 62 3.91 15.26 -3.62
CA HIS A 62 4.79 15.80 -4.67
C HIS A 62 6.28 15.81 -4.29
N GLU A 63 6.60 15.64 -3.01
CA GLU A 63 7.99 15.51 -2.53
C GLU A 63 8.59 14.14 -2.83
N TYR A 64 7.77 13.17 -3.23
CA TYR A 64 8.20 11.80 -3.50
C TYR A 64 8.05 11.43 -4.97
N PRO A 65 8.89 10.53 -5.49
CA PRO A 65 8.76 10.05 -6.87
C PRO A 65 7.36 9.48 -7.13
N THR A 66 6.74 9.89 -8.23
CA THR A 66 5.46 9.33 -8.69
C THR A 66 5.58 7.80 -8.83
N PRO A 67 4.66 7.02 -8.27
CA PRO A 67 4.74 5.57 -8.30
C PRO A 67 4.19 5.00 -9.62
N ASP A 68 4.73 3.85 -10.02
CA ASP A 68 4.20 3.01 -11.10
C ASP A 68 3.19 1.97 -10.58
N ALA A 69 3.10 1.81 -9.27
CA ALA A 69 2.14 0.96 -8.57
C ALA A 69 1.98 1.40 -7.11
N VAL A 70 0.80 1.21 -6.55
CA VAL A 70 0.50 1.50 -5.14
C VAL A 70 -0.07 0.26 -4.46
N PHE A 71 0.43 -0.03 -3.27
CA PHE A 71 -0.15 -1.00 -2.36
C PHE A 71 -0.73 -0.27 -1.13
N ILE A 72 -1.93 -0.69 -0.70
CA ILE A 72 -2.57 -0.19 0.52
C ILE A 72 -2.74 -1.36 1.49
N GLY A 73 -1.90 -1.39 2.53
CA GLY A 73 -1.93 -2.42 3.58
C GLY A 73 -2.76 -1.99 4.80
N GLY A 74 -2.78 -0.68 5.10
CA GLY A 74 -3.53 -0.12 6.20
C GLY A 74 -4.11 1.24 5.86
N HIS A 75 -5.34 1.53 6.30
CA HIS A 75 -6.05 2.76 5.92
C HIS A 75 -6.62 3.57 7.10
N GLY A 76 -6.58 3.01 8.34
CA GLY A 76 -7.05 3.72 9.54
C GLY A 76 -8.48 4.27 9.44
N GLY A 77 -9.37 3.61 8.70
CA GLY A 77 -10.74 4.07 8.45
C GLY A 77 -10.91 5.10 7.33
N ARG A 78 -9.82 5.57 6.69
CA ARG A 78 -9.84 6.67 5.71
C ARG A 78 -9.57 6.21 4.27
N LEU A 79 -9.93 4.99 3.92
CA LEU A 79 -9.60 4.36 2.64
C LEU A 79 -10.04 5.21 1.43
N VAL A 80 -11.27 5.73 1.45
CA VAL A 80 -11.81 6.55 0.34
C VAL A 80 -11.03 7.85 0.17
N ASP A 81 -10.65 8.50 1.28
CA ASP A 81 -9.87 9.74 1.24
C ASP A 81 -8.44 9.47 0.72
N ILE A 82 -7.85 8.36 1.16
CA ILE A 82 -6.54 7.91 0.65
C ILE A 82 -6.61 7.70 -0.86
N LEU A 83 -7.63 6.99 -1.35
CA LEU A 83 -7.83 6.73 -2.78
C LEU A 83 -7.97 8.03 -3.59
N ARG A 84 -8.76 8.98 -3.11
CA ARG A 84 -8.89 10.30 -3.75
C ARG A 84 -7.57 11.06 -3.79
N LYS A 85 -6.83 11.04 -2.66
CA LYS A 85 -5.54 11.74 -2.56
C LYS A 85 -4.51 11.17 -3.53
N ILE A 86 -4.37 9.85 -3.60
CA ILE A 86 -3.40 9.23 -4.51
C ILE A 86 -3.80 9.38 -5.98
N ASP A 87 -5.09 9.25 -6.30
CA ASP A 87 -5.58 9.35 -7.67
C ASP A 87 -5.25 10.69 -8.33
N ALA A 88 -5.24 11.76 -7.54
CA ALA A 88 -4.88 13.09 -8.02
C ALA A 88 -3.43 13.19 -8.57
N CYS A 89 -2.55 12.25 -8.24
CA CYS A 89 -1.15 12.24 -8.67
C CYS A 89 -0.72 10.97 -9.42
N LEU A 90 -1.59 9.94 -9.49
CA LEU A 90 -1.26 8.71 -10.19
C LEU A 90 -1.44 8.83 -11.71
N PRO A 91 -0.52 8.26 -12.51
CA PRO A 91 -0.72 8.18 -13.94
C PRO A 91 -1.92 7.28 -14.29
N PRO A 92 -2.55 7.49 -15.46
CA PRO A 92 -3.58 6.59 -15.96
C PRO A 92 -3.07 5.14 -16.03
N GLY A 93 -3.91 4.19 -15.60
CA GLY A 93 -3.56 2.77 -15.61
C GLY A 93 -2.59 2.32 -14.51
N CYS A 94 -2.15 3.22 -13.61
CA CYS A 94 -1.33 2.83 -12.46
C CYS A 94 -2.12 1.88 -11.55
N PRO A 95 -1.63 0.66 -11.30
CA PRO A 95 -2.34 -0.30 -10.48
C PRO A 95 -2.35 0.10 -9.00
N ILE A 96 -3.52 -0.07 -8.38
CA ILE A 96 -3.73 0.07 -6.95
C ILE A 96 -4.12 -1.30 -6.41
N VAL A 97 -3.33 -1.83 -5.48
CA VAL A 97 -3.58 -3.12 -4.84
C VAL A 97 -3.94 -2.91 -3.37
N PHE A 98 -4.96 -3.58 -2.91
CA PHE A 98 -5.46 -3.48 -1.54
C PHE A 98 -5.66 -4.87 -0.92
N ASN A 99 -5.16 -5.07 0.29
CA ASN A 99 -5.43 -6.25 1.09
C ASN A 99 -6.64 -6.02 1.99
N SER A 100 -7.75 -6.66 1.64
CA SER A 100 -8.98 -6.62 2.42
C SER A 100 -9.07 -7.78 3.39
N VAL A 101 -9.18 -7.49 4.66
CA VAL A 101 -9.35 -8.48 5.75
C VAL A 101 -10.81 -8.55 6.27
N SER A 102 -11.73 -7.81 5.66
CA SER A 102 -13.14 -7.79 6.04
C SER A 102 -14.05 -7.43 4.87
N ALA A 103 -15.29 -7.90 4.90
CA ALA A 103 -16.30 -7.54 3.91
C ALA A 103 -16.51 -6.01 3.85
N ALA A 104 -16.49 -5.34 5.00
CA ALA A 104 -16.66 -3.88 5.08
C ALA A 104 -15.53 -3.13 4.36
N SER A 105 -14.26 -3.51 4.58
CA SER A 105 -13.12 -2.89 3.91
C SER A 105 -13.11 -3.17 2.41
N ARG A 106 -13.53 -4.37 2.00
CA ARG A 106 -13.71 -4.73 0.60
C ARG A 106 -14.70 -3.81 -0.12
N GLU A 107 -15.90 -3.66 0.45
CA GLU A 107 -16.93 -2.81 -0.17
C GLU A 107 -16.51 -1.34 -0.16
N MET A 108 -15.86 -0.87 0.90
CA MET A 108 -15.29 0.48 0.96
C MET A 108 -14.25 0.72 -0.15
N PHE A 109 -13.38 -0.26 -0.42
CA PHE A 109 -12.40 -0.16 -1.51
C PHE A 109 -13.09 -0.10 -2.88
N LYS A 110 -14.02 -1.02 -3.15
CA LYS A 110 -14.76 -1.06 -4.42
C LYS A 110 -15.52 0.24 -4.69
N GLU A 111 -16.17 0.79 -3.65
CA GLU A 111 -16.88 2.06 -3.77
C GLU A 111 -15.91 3.22 -4.00
N GLY A 112 -14.80 3.26 -3.26
CA GLY A 112 -13.76 4.27 -3.44
C GLY A 112 -13.16 4.24 -4.86
N ILE A 113 -12.87 3.06 -5.40
CA ILE A 113 -12.37 2.87 -6.77
C ILE A 113 -13.36 3.39 -7.81
N ARG A 114 -14.66 3.10 -7.66
CA ARG A 114 -15.70 3.67 -8.55
C ARG A 114 -15.77 5.18 -8.46
N THR A 115 -15.66 5.73 -7.25
CA THR A 115 -15.74 7.20 -7.02
C THR A 115 -14.62 7.96 -7.73
N ILE A 116 -13.43 7.36 -7.87
CA ILE A 116 -12.30 7.94 -8.60
C ILE A 116 -12.26 7.55 -10.09
N GLY A 117 -13.32 6.91 -10.60
CA GLY A 117 -13.44 6.54 -12.02
C GLY A 117 -12.57 5.37 -12.48
N ARG A 118 -12.04 4.58 -11.53
CA ARG A 118 -11.23 3.38 -11.81
C ARG A 118 -12.07 2.11 -11.71
N ASN A 119 -11.51 0.99 -12.17
CA ASN A 119 -12.20 -0.29 -12.19
C ASN A 119 -11.38 -1.37 -11.46
N VAL A 120 -12.07 -2.25 -10.73
CA VAL A 120 -11.48 -3.48 -10.22
C VAL A 120 -11.19 -4.40 -11.41
N LYS A 121 -9.96 -4.89 -11.50
CA LYS A 121 -9.48 -5.79 -12.57
C LYS A 121 -9.37 -7.23 -12.11
N GLU A 122 -8.94 -7.43 -10.89
CA GLU A 122 -8.64 -8.76 -10.37
C GLU A 122 -8.93 -8.83 -8.87
N THR A 123 -9.37 -9.98 -8.40
CA THR A 123 -9.50 -10.29 -6.98
C THR A 123 -9.00 -11.71 -6.74
N VAL A 124 -8.06 -11.86 -5.82
CA VAL A 124 -7.53 -13.16 -5.38
C VAL A 124 -7.90 -13.34 -3.91
N CYS A 125 -8.50 -14.47 -3.57
CA CYS A 125 -8.78 -14.85 -2.20
C CYS A 125 -7.68 -15.81 -1.72
N MET A 126 -7.05 -15.48 -0.61
CA MET A 126 -5.99 -16.28 -0.01
C MET A 126 -6.34 -16.60 1.44
N THR A 127 -6.22 -17.87 1.81
CA THR A 127 -6.35 -18.31 3.20
C THR A 127 -5.04 -18.98 3.61
N VAL A 128 -4.49 -18.57 4.74
CA VAL A 128 -3.29 -19.17 5.33
C VAL A 128 -3.70 -19.86 6.61
N ASP A 129 -3.54 -21.18 6.63
CA ASP A 129 -3.93 -22.06 7.74
C ASP A 129 -5.41 -21.89 8.15
N ALA A 130 -5.69 -21.74 9.44
CA ALA A 130 -7.04 -21.54 9.99
C ALA A 130 -7.42 -20.04 10.12
N HIS A 131 -6.66 -19.14 9.51
CA HIS A 131 -6.92 -17.70 9.60
C HIS A 131 -8.03 -17.27 8.64
N SER A 132 -8.64 -16.13 8.95
CA SER A 132 -9.65 -15.53 8.07
C SER A 132 -9.05 -15.23 6.68
N PRO A 133 -9.82 -15.45 5.61
CA PRO A 133 -9.34 -15.18 4.26
C PRO A 133 -9.01 -13.70 4.06
N ILE A 134 -7.97 -13.44 3.28
CA ILE A 134 -7.59 -12.12 2.80
C ILE A 134 -7.96 -12.02 1.33
N GLU A 135 -8.65 -10.98 0.95
CA GLU A 135 -8.89 -10.67 -0.46
C GLU A 135 -7.89 -9.62 -0.93
N ILE A 136 -7.09 -9.99 -1.92
CA ILE A 136 -6.15 -9.09 -2.60
C ILE A 136 -6.87 -8.55 -3.82
N ILE A 137 -7.14 -7.25 -3.87
CA ILE A 137 -7.95 -6.61 -4.90
C ILE A 137 -7.08 -5.63 -5.68
N LYS A 138 -6.99 -5.85 -6.99
CA LYS A 138 -6.28 -4.96 -7.92
C LYS A 138 -7.28 -4.10 -8.69
N ALA A 139 -7.02 -2.80 -8.77
CA ALA A 139 -7.75 -1.82 -9.57
C ALA A 139 -6.80 -1.01 -10.48
N GLU A 140 -7.34 -0.56 -11.60
CA GLU A 140 -6.66 0.31 -12.58
C GLU A 140 -7.62 1.38 -13.10
#